data_e6a56f37f8d62328eebd5f2682b287dc
#
_entry.id   e6a56f37f8d62328eebd5f2682b287dc
#
_cell.length_a   1.000
_cell.length_b   1.000
_cell.length_c   1.000
_cell.angle_alpha   90.00
_cell.angle_beta   90.00
_cell.angle_gamma   90.00
#
_symmetry.space_group_name_H-M   'P 1'
#
loop_
_entity.id
_entity.type
_entity.pdbx_description
1 polymer ?
#
loop_
_entity_poly.entity_id
_entity_poly.type
_entity_poly.pdbx_seq_one_letter_code
_entity_poly.pdbx_strand_id
1 'polypeptide(L)'
;MSDHDASVSLGSASQSPAAGPNPFTGLPSQDDPLRVGRWTRDRASDWYAARPWVVGCNYIPAYAVNQLEMWQTETFDPSAIERELDLAASVGFNTVRIFLHDLLWTDPDGLLERLDRFLEIADRRGITVMPVFFEGVWKNYAHLGRQPEPIPGVHNSQWVQSPSAKAAVDPAQWQRLEDYMSGILDRFADDGRILMWDVYNEPGNEGLITNALPLLDAAFRWARSIGVDQPLTSGIWEITSSFHELNRFQLLASDIITFHHYLDVSHLEWLIRSLRLLGRPMICTEYMARSHSSTFESHLPVFQAEDVGCLNWGLVTGKTQTRHGWESPRDAEDPDEWFHDIFRADHEPYDVDEVEFIRRTCAATVPYRR
;
A
#
# COMPACT_ATOMS: atom_id res chain seq x y z
N MET A 1 -4.65 -35.85 1.35
CA MET A 1 -3.73 -34.72 1.27
C MET A 1 -4.51 -33.60 1.90
N SER A 2 -4.13 -33.27 3.12
CA SER A 2 -4.89 -32.40 4.00
C SER A 2 -4.60 -30.95 3.65
N ASP A 3 -5.64 -30.24 3.20
CA ASP A 3 -5.65 -28.78 3.13
C ASP A 3 -5.49 -28.25 4.56
N HIS A 4 -4.34 -27.66 4.85
CA HIS A 4 -4.17 -26.85 6.04
C HIS A 4 -4.84 -25.50 5.76
N ASP A 5 -6.04 -25.36 6.28
CA ASP A 5 -6.69 -24.08 6.56
C ASP A 5 -5.80 -23.31 7.55
N ALA A 6 -4.93 -22.47 7.00
CA ALA A 6 -4.25 -21.46 7.80
C ALA A 6 -5.19 -20.25 7.93
N SER A 7 -6.09 -20.33 8.91
CA SER A 7 -6.82 -19.15 9.38
C SER A 7 -5.79 -18.18 9.95
N VAL A 8 -5.57 -17.06 9.26
CA VAL A 8 -4.85 -15.92 9.79
C VAL A 8 -5.62 -15.40 11.00
N SER A 9 -5.18 -15.77 12.18
CA SER A 9 -5.60 -15.16 13.42
C SER A 9 -4.99 -13.76 13.46
N LEU A 10 -5.66 -12.79 12.85
CA LEU A 10 -5.49 -11.41 13.26
C LEU A 10 -5.94 -11.37 14.72
N GLY A 11 -4.97 -11.22 15.62
CA GLY A 11 -5.18 -11.27 17.06
C GLY A 11 -6.41 -10.46 17.45
N SER A 12 -7.29 -11.04 18.23
CA SER A 12 -8.55 -10.45 18.68
C SER A 12 -8.28 -9.06 19.31
N ALA A 13 -8.40 -8.03 18.48
CA ALA A 13 -8.29 -6.64 18.90
C ALA A 13 -9.57 -6.23 19.63
N SER A 14 -9.75 -6.71 20.84
CA SER A 14 -10.79 -6.22 21.74
C SER A 14 -10.16 -5.61 22.98
N GLN A 15 -9.44 -4.51 22.82
CA GLN A 15 -9.26 -3.47 23.87
C GLN A 15 -8.64 -2.25 23.21
N SER A 16 -9.37 -1.14 23.15
CA SER A 16 -8.77 0.17 22.92
C SER A 16 -7.64 0.37 23.93
N PRO A 17 -6.38 0.51 23.52
CA PRO A 17 -5.31 0.80 24.47
C PRO A 17 -5.40 2.27 24.88
N ALA A 18 -6.26 2.56 25.86
CA ALA A 18 -6.16 3.79 26.59
C ALA A 18 -4.77 3.84 27.22
N ALA A 19 -3.87 4.64 26.63
CA ALA A 19 -2.58 5.02 27.19
C ALA A 19 -1.59 3.88 27.53
N GLY A 20 -1.38 2.95 26.61
CA GLY A 20 -0.19 2.09 26.64
C GLY A 20 1.10 2.92 26.42
N PRO A 21 2.29 2.47 26.90
CA PRO A 21 3.54 3.13 26.54
C PRO A 21 3.72 3.13 25.03
N ASN A 22 4.21 4.26 24.48
CA ASN A 22 4.49 4.36 23.07
C ASN A 22 5.48 3.25 22.62
N PRO A 23 5.09 2.33 21.71
CA PRO A 23 5.93 1.20 21.30
C PRO A 23 7.18 1.64 20.52
N PHE A 24 7.26 2.91 20.09
CA PHE A 24 8.37 3.48 19.33
C PHE A 24 9.34 4.28 20.22
N THR A 25 9.20 4.22 21.57
CA THR A 25 10.16 4.84 22.49
C THR A 25 11.51 4.12 22.43
N GLY A 26 12.61 4.88 22.53
CA GLY A 26 13.96 4.31 22.53
C GLY A 26 14.51 3.97 21.14
N LEU A 27 13.83 4.34 20.06
CA LEU A 27 14.46 4.33 18.76
C LEU A 27 15.69 5.26 18.77
N PRO A 28 16.81 4.87 18.10
CA PRO A 28 17.96 5.73 17.94
C PRO A 28 17.56 7.07 17.32
N SER A 29 18.42 8.08 17.48
CA SER A 29 18.21 9.37 16.83
C SER A 29 17.85 9.15 15.36
N GLN A 30 16.81 9.85 14.88
CA GLN A 30 16.39 9.80 13.50
C GLN A 30 17.48 10.31 12.52
N ASP A 31 18.53 10.93 13.06
CA ASP A 31 19.69 11.43 12.31
C ASP A 31 20.87 10.44 12.37
N ASP A 32 20.66 9.22 12.88
CA ASP A 32 21.69 8.18 12.92
C ASP A 32 22.16 7.83 11.52
N PRO A 33 23.48 7.96 11.21
CA PRO A 33 24.04 7.68 9.89
C PRO A 33 24.00 6.21 9.47
N LEU A 34 23.40 5.31 10.25
CA LEU A 34 23.29 3.88 9.96
C LEU A 34 22.61 3.56 8.61
N ARG A 35 21.97 4.55 7.98
CA ARG A 35 21.30 4.38 6.68
C ARG A 35 21.84 5.36 5.66
N VAL A 36 22.89 4.93 4.98
CA VAL A 36 23.47 5.69 3.84
C VAL A 36 22.36 6.03 2.83
N GLY A 37 22.22 7.31 2.49
CA GLY A 37 21.27 7.81 1.49
C GLY A 37 19.86 8.05 1.98
N ARG A 38 19.53 7.82 3.27
CA ARG A 38 18.25 8.25 3.84
C ARG A 38 18.16 9.78 3.82
N TRP A 39 16.99 10.32 3.47
CA TRP A 39 16.76 11.75 3.51
C TRP A 39 16.84 12.32 4.93
N THR A 40 17.35 13.55 5.05
CA THR A 40 17.23 14.31 6.29
C THR A 40 15.75 14.58 6.61
N ARG A 41 15.44 14.91 7.86
CA ARG A 41 14.07 15.31 8.26
C ARG A 41 13.61 16.54 7.50
N ASP A 42 14.49 17.53 7.34
CA ASP A 42 14.19 18.77 6.63
C ASP A 42 13.84 18.48 5.17
N ARG A 43 14.66 17.67 4.46
CA ARG A 43 14.35 17.28 3.08
C ARG A 43 13.00 16.58 2.98
N ALA A 44 12.69 15.67 3.90
CA ALA A 44 11.41 14.96 3.92
C ALA A 44 10.23 15.90 4.18
N SER A 45 10.41 16.83 5.12
CA SER A 45 9.39 17.83 5.47
C SER A 45 9.16 18.82 4.34
N ASP A 46 10.22 19.33 3.73
CA ASP A 46 10.13 20.26 2.58
C ASP A 46 9.46 19.58 1.38
N TRP A 47 9.84 18.32 1.13
CA TRP A 47 9.24 17.52 0.06
C TRP A 47 7.72 17.32 0.28
N TYR A 48 7.29 17.02 1.50
CA TYR A 48 5.88 16.80 1.83
C TYR A 48 5.10 18.12 1.78
N ALA A 49 5.65 19.18 2.36
CA ALA A 49 5.02 20.50 2.41
C ALA A 49 4.86 21.16 1.02
N ALA A 50 5.68 20.77 0.03
CA ALA A 50 5.58 21.28 -1.34
C ALA A 50 4.42 20.66 -2.15
N ARG A 51 3.64 19.74 -1.56
CA ARG A 51 2.58 18.98 -2.22
C ARG A 51 1.22 19.26 -1.60
N PRO A 52 0.13 19.07 -2.37
CA PRO A 52 -1.20 19.02 -1.79
C PRO A 52 -1.28 17.84 -0.80
N TRP A 53 -2.25 17.88 0.11
CA TRP A 53 -2.54 16.75 0.97
C TRP A 53 -2.72 15.47 0.15
N VAL A 54 -1.93 14.45 0.45
CA VAL A 54 -1.95 13.16 -0.27
C VAL A 54 -3.20 12.39 0.14
N VAL A 55 -4.11 12.16 -0.79
CA VAL A 55 -5.34 11.41 -0.56
C VAL A 55 -5.64 10.53 -1.78
N GLY A 56 -6.03 9.29 -1.55
CA GLY A 56 -6.28 8.36 -2.65
C GLY A 56 -6.57 6.95 -2.20
N CYS A 57 -6.25 5.98 -3.05
CA CYS A 57 -6.55 4.58 -2.77
C CYS A 57 -5.43 3.63 -3.23
N ASN A 58 -5.45 2.42 -2.66
CA ASN A 58 -4.80 1.27 -3.25
C ASN A 58 -5.62 0.83 -4.45
N TYR A 59 -4.97 0.67 -5.59
CA TYR A 59 -5.65 0.44 -6.85
C TYR A 59 -5.21 -0.86 -7.51
N ILE A 60 -6.20 -1.66 -7.85
CA ILE A 60 -6.12 -2.75 -8.80
C ILE A 60 -7.38 -2.70 -9.65
N PRO A 61 -7.28 -2.82 -11.00
CA PRO A 61 -8.46 -2.72 -11.85
C PRO A 61 -9.44 -3.87 -11.58
N ALA A 62 -10.73 -3.59 -11.65
CA ALA A 62 -11.79 -4.54 -11.33
C ALA A 62 -11.71 -5.86 -12.13
N TYR A 63 -11.12 -5.82 -13.32
CA TYR A 63 -10.92 -7.02 -14.15
C TYR A 63 -9.79 -7.93 -13.65
N ALA A 64 -8.88 -7.46 -12.80
CA ALA A 64 -7.71 -8.21 -12.38
C ALA A 64 -7.94 -8.87 -11.02
N VAL A 65 -7.59 -10.15 -10.91
CA VAL A 65 -7.69 -10.92 -9.67
C VAL A 65 -6.46 -10.75 -8.78
N ASN A 66 -5.35 -10.30 -9.37
CA ASN A 66 -4.08 -10.04 -8.70
C ASN A 66 -3.16 -9.16 -9.55
N GLN A 67 -1.98 -8.88 -9.03
CA GLN A 67 -0.96 -8.04 -9.67
C GLN A 67 -0.53 -8.58 -11.04
N LEU A 68 -0.44 -9.91 -11.20
CA LEU A 68 -0.05 -10.52 -12.47
C LEU A 68 -1.09 -10.30 -13.56
N GLU A 69 -2.39 -10.47 -13.24
CA GLU A 69 -3.47 -10.21 -14.21
C GLU A 69 -3.54 -8.72 -14.58
N MET A 70 -3.21 -7.82 -13.65
CA MET A 70 -3.13 -6.38 -13.95
C MET A 70 -2.05 -6.06 -14.97
N TRP A 71 -0.87 -6.69 -14.89
CA TRP A 71 0.31 -6.22 -15.61
C TRP A 71 0.79 -7.09 -16.78
N GLN A 72 0.28 -8.31 -16.98
CA GLN A 72 0.66 -9.13 -18.13
C GLN A 72 0.16 -8.54 -19.45
N THR A 73 0.92 -8.72 -20.53
CA THR A 73 0.61 -8.19 -21.87
C THR A 73 -0.79 -8.58 -22.35
N GLU A 74 -1.20 -9.82 -22.08
CA GLU A 74 -2.45 -10.40 -22.57
C GLU A 74 -3.69 -9.83 -21.84
N THR A 75 -3.48 -9.23 -20.65
CA THR A 75 -4.58 -8.81 -19.78
C THR A 75 -4.57 -7.34 -19.43
N PHE A 76 -3.48 -6.62 -19.72
CA PHE A 76 -3.39 -5.18 -19.49
C PHE A 76 -4.42 -4.39 -20.32
N ASP A 77 -5.41 -3.79 -19.65
CA ASP A 77 -6.48 -3.00 -20.28
C ASP A 77 -6.40 -1.52 -19.88
N PRO A 78 -5.70 -0.70 -20.70
CA PRO A 78 -5.61 0.74 -20.44
C PRO A 78 -6.97 1.44 -20.41
N SER A 79 -7.96 0.94 -21.17
CA SER A 79 -9.28 1.58 -21.24
C SER A 79 -10.09 1.35 -19.95
N ALA A 80 -9.97 0.18 -19.33
CA ALA A 80 -10.55 -0.06 -18.01
C ALA A 80 -9.89 0.82 -16.97
N ILE A 81 -8.55 0.86 -16.97
CA ILE A 81 -7.76 1.71 -16.07
C ILE A 81 -8.15 3.19 -16.22
N GLU A 82 -8.30 3.68 -17.44
CA GLU A 82 -8.74 5.05 -17.71
C GLU A 82 -10.08 5.37 -17.06
N ARG A 83 -11.09 4.50 -17.24
CA ARG A 83 -12.42 4.71 -16.65
C ARG A 83 -12.40 4.69 -15.11
N GLU A 84 -11.66 3.77 -14.52
CA GLU A 84 -11.60 3.64 -13.06
C GLU A 84 -10.80 4.78 -12.41
N LEU A 85 -9.72 5.25 -13.03
CA LEU A 85 -9.00 6.43 -12.54
C LEU A 85 -9.79 7.73 -12.75
N ASP A 86 -10.74 7.80 -13.70
CA ASP A 86 -11.72 8.88 -13.79
C ASP A 86 -12.61 8.92 -12.52
N LEU A 87 -13.01 7.77 -11.99
CA LEU A 87 -13.76 7.70 -10.73
C LEU A 87 -12.92 8.20 -9.55
N ALA A 88 -11.67 7.74 -9.45
CA ALA A 88 -10.74 8.21 -8.41
C ALA A 88 -10.60 9.75 -8.44
N ALA A 89 -10.35 10.32 -9.62
CA ALA A 89 -10.26 11.76 -9.80
C ALA A 89 -11.58 12.48 -9.45
N SER A 90 -12.73 11.88 -9.78
CA SER A 90 -14.05 12.46 -9.52
C SER A 90 -14.38 12.66 -8.05
N VAL A 91 -13.78 11.88 -7.16
CA VAL A 91 -13.92 12.02 -5.70
C VAL A 91 -12.81 12.87 -5.07
N GLY A 92 -11.87 13.37 -5.89
CA GLY A 92 -10.79 14.24 -5.44
C GLY A 92 -9.53 13.50 -5.01
N PHE A 93 -9.38 12.22 -5.33
CA PHE A 93 -8.14 11.48 -5.11
C PHE A 93 -7.04 11.97 -6.05
N ASN A 94 -5.85 12.17 -5.50
CA ASN A 94 -4.68 12.65 -6.23
C ASN A 94 -3.51 11.67 -6.22
N THR A 95 -3.69 10.49 -5.63
CA THR A 95 -2.65 9.46 -5.55
C THR A 95 -3.28 8.07 -5.62
N VAL A 96 -2.63 7.16 -6.35
CA VAL A 96 -2.95 5.73 -6.29
C VAL A 96 -1.70 4.92 -5.95
N ARG A 97 -1.86 3.93 -5.07
CA ARG A 97 -0.83 2.94 -4.75
C ARG A 97 -1.10 1.66 -5.52
N ILE A 98 -0.11 1.18 -6.25
CA ILE A 98 -0.20 0.03 -7.15
C ILE A 98 0.86 -1.01 -6.80
N PHE A 99 0.59 -2.28 -7.10
CA PHE A 99 1.48 -3.39 -6.76
C PHE A 99 2.10 -3.98 -8.03
N LEU A 100 3.42 -4.02 -8.04
CA LEU A 100 4.20 -4.70 -9.08
C LEU A 100 4.48 -6.15 -8.65
N HIS A 101 5.13 -6.94 -9.53
CA HIS A 101 5.47 -8.33 -9.21
C HIS A 101 6.77 -8.74 -9.91
N ASP A 102 7.68 -9.38 -9.18
CA ASP A 102 9.01 -9.75 -9.66
C ASP A 102 9.02 -10.69 -10.87
N LEU A 103 8.02 -11.56 -11.00
CA LEU A 103 7.89 -12.45 -12.15
C LEU A 103 7.66 -11.72 -13.48
N LEU A 104 7.13 -10.50 -13.45
CA LEU A 104 6.91 -9.68 -14.65
C LEU A 104 8.23 -9.24 -15.29
N TRP A 105 9.33 -9.27 -14.55
CA TRP A 105 10.66 -8.95 -15.06
C TRP A 105 11.23 -10.00 -16.06
N THR A 106 10.49 -11.04 -16.35
CA THR A 106 10.78 -11.93 -17.48
C THR A 106 10.55 -11.25 -18.84
N ASP A 107 9.80 -10.14 -18.87
CA ASP A 107 9.58 -9.24 -20.00
C ASP A 107 9.81 -7.78 -19.53
N PRO A 108 11.09 -7.37 -19.30
CA PRO A 108 11.40 -6.06 -18.75
C PRO A 108 10.86 -4.91 -19.58
N ASP A 109 11.11 -4.93 -20.90
CA ASP A 109 10.69 -3.86 -21.82
C ASP A 109 9.17 -3.71 -21.83
N GLY A 110 8.43 -4.82 -21.92
CA GLY A 110 6.98 -4.79 -21.89
C GLY A 110 6.41 -4.32 -20.55
N LEU A 111 7.03 -4.69 -19.41
CA LEU A 111 6.61 -4.18 -18.12
C LEU A 111 6.83 -2.66 -18.01
N LEU A 112 8.00 -2.17 -18.44
CA LEU A 112 8.34 -0.74 -18.41
C LEU A 112 7.41 0.08 -19.31
N GLU A 113 7.06 -0.43 -20.52
CA GLU A 113 6.08 0.23 -21.40
C GLU A 113 4.68 0.30 -20.78
N ARG A 114 4.22 -0.79 -20.15
CA ARG A 114 2.91 -0.82 -19.47
C ARG A 114 2.86 0.09 -18.25
N LEU A 115 3.93 0.12 -17.47
CA LEU A 115 4.04 1.05 -16.34
C LEU A 115 4.06 2.51 -16.81
N ASP A 116 4.82 2.83 -17.84
CA ASP A 116 4.84 4.18 -18.44
C ASP A 116 3.45 4.59 -18.94
N ARG A 117 2.75 3.67 -19.63
CA ARG A 117 1.37 3.89 -20.07
C ARG A 117 0.41 4.13 -18.89
N PHE A 118 0.56 3.39 -17.80
CA PHE A 118 -0.23 3.60 -16.60
C PHE A 118 0.04 4.99 -15.99
N LEU A 119 1.30 5.39 -15.89
CA LEU A 119 1.72 6.71 -15.40
C LEU A 119 1.14 7.84 -16.27
N GLU A 120 1.11 7.69 -17.61
CA GLU A 120 0.45 8.66 -18.50
C GLU A 120 -1.04 8.78 -18.21
N ILE A 121 -1.73 7.66 -17.98
CA ILE A 121 -3.17 7.64 -17.69
C ILE A 121 -3.46 8.36 -16.38
N ALA A 122 -2.68 8.11 -15.34
CA ALA A 122 -2.81 8.74 -14.03
C ALA A 122 -2.50 10.23 -14.10
N ASP A 123 -1.40 10.61 -14.74
CA ASP A 123 -0.94 12.00 -14.85
C ASP A 123 -1.95 12.91 -15.54
N ARG A 124 -2.59 12.44 -16.62
CA ARG A 124 -3.66 13.19 -17.30
C ARG A 124 -4.86 13.52 -16.40
N ARG A 125 -4.97 12.86 -15.24
CA ARG A 125 -6.00 13.06 -14.20
C ARG A 125 -5.50 13.80 -12.98
N GLY A 126 -4.22 14.22 -13.00
CA GLY A 126 -3.58 14.83 -11.85
C GLY A 126 -3.33 13.85 -10.69
N ILE A 127 -3.25 12.57 -11.00
CA ILE A 127 -3.02 11.49 -10.05
C ILE A 127 -1.54 11.07 -10.10
N THR A 128 -0.85 11.15 -8.97
CA THR A 128 0.49 10.58 -8.80
C THR A 128 0.41 9.12 -8.42
N VAL A 129 1.49 8.38 -8.65
CA VAL A 129 1.51 6.93 -8.45
C VAL A 129 2.53 6.55 -7.38
N MET A 130 2.19 5.63 -6.50
CA MET A 130 3.06 5.01 -5.50
C MET A 130 3.20 3.52 -5.81
N PRO A 131 4.23 3.09 -6.58
CA PRO A 131 4.43 1.68 -6.86
C PRO A 131 5.03 0.93 -5.66
N VAL A 132 4.53 -0.29 -5.45
CA VAL A 132 5.03 -1.26 -4.46
C VAL A 132 5.85 -2.32 -5.17
N PHE A 133 7.08 -2.56 -4.74
CA PHE A 133 7.95 -3.57 -5.37
C PHE A 133 7.67 -4.98 -4.86
N PHE A 134 7.72 -5.17 -3.55
CA PHE A 134 7.54 -6.48 -2.93
C PHE A 134 6.27 -6.53 -2.10
N GLU A 135 5.68 -7.72 -2.02
CA GLU A 135 4.39 -7.98 -1.41
C GLU A 135 4.46 -9.18 -0.46
N GLY A 136 4.11 -9.01 0.81
CA GLY A 136 4.19 -10.06 1.83
C GLY A 136 2.92 -10.85 2.06
N VAL A 137 1.78 -10.47 1.42
CA VAL A 137 0.46 -10.94 1.82
C VAL A 137 -0.09 -12.04 0.92
N TRP A 138 -0.83 -12.96 1.52
CA TRP A 138 -1.62 -14.05 0.95
C TRP A 138 -0.76 -15.16 0.32
N LYS A 139 -1.07 -15.61 -0.90
CA LYS A 139 -0.49 -16.82 -1.49
C LYS A 139 1.00 -16.68 -1.81
N ASN A 140 1.81 -17.63 -1.34
CA ASN A 140 3.25 -17.62 -1.53
C ASN A 140 3.73 -18.27 -2.83
N TYR A 141 2.82 -18.61 -3.74
CA TYR A 141 3.16 -19.15 -5.07
C TYR A 141 2.41 -18.39 -6.15
N ALA A 142 3.16 -17.89 -7.09
CA ALA A 142 2.70 -17.14 -8.23
C ALA A 142 3.21 -17.78 -9.53
N HIS A 143 2.51 -17.59 -10.62
CA HIS A 143 2.94 -18.02 -11.96
C HIS A 143 2.44 -17.05 -13.02
N LEU A 144 3.19 -16.91 -14.09
CA LEU A 144 2.76 -16.16 -15.28
C LEU A 144 1.70 -16.93 -16.06
N GLY A 145 1.01 -16.23 -16.95
CA GLY A 145 -0.07 -16.76 -17.78
C GLY A 145 -1.44 -16.55 -17.14
N ARG A 146 -2.42 -17.35 -17.56
CA ARG A 146 -3.80 -17.21 -17.08
C ARG A 146 -3.87 -17.39 -15.56
N GLN A 147 -4.40 -16.38 -14.91
CA GLN A 147 -4.62 -16.43 -13.48
C GLN A 147 -5.87 -17.24 -13.11
N PRO A 148 -5.90 -17.85 -11.93
CA PRO A 148 -7.08 -18.59 -11.45
C PRO A 148 -8.28 -17.64 -11.30
N GLU A 149 -9.48 -18.18 -11.50
CA GLU A 149 -10.70 -17.43 -11.18
C GLU A 149 -10.78 -17.14 -9.68
N PRO A 150 -11.40 -16.03 -9.27
CA PRO A 150 -11.61 -15.74 -7.85
C PRO A 150 -12.45 -16.83 -7.18
N ILE A 151 -12.17 -17.13 -5.93
CA ILE A 151 -13.02 -18.01 -5.13
C ILE A 151 -14.22 -17.17 -4.68
N PRO A 152 -15.46 -17.50 -5.08
CA PRO A 152 -16.63 -16.70 -4.75
C PRO A 152 -16.75 -16.42 -3.24
N GLY A 153 -17.02 -15.17 -2.87
CA GLY A 153 -17.16 -14.71 -1.50
C GLY A 153 -15.88 -14.51 -0.71
N VAL A 154 -14.72 -14.89 -1.26
CA VAL A 154 -13.43 -14.82 -0.54
C VAL A 154 -12.63 -13.60 -0.97
N HIS A 155 -12.34 -12.75 0.00
CA HIS A 155 -11.51 -11.55 -0.15
C HIS A 155 -10.12 -11.89 -0.67
N ASN A 156 -9.64 -11.20 -1.71
CA ASN A 156 -8.30 -11.31 -2.29
C ASN A 156 -7.84 -12.77 -2.53
N SER A 157 -8.79 -13.65 -2.86
CA SER A 157 -8.57 -15.10 -2.90
C SER A 157 -7.45 -15.57 -3.85
N GLN A 158 -7.00 -14.74 -4.77
CA GLN A 158 -5.91 -15.04 -5.72
C GLN A 158 -4.76 -14.04 -5.65
N TRP A 159 -4.74 -13.16 -4.65
CA TRP A 159 -3.62 -12.25 -4.41
C TRP A 159 -2.34 -13.05 -4.10
N VAL A 160 -1.19 -12.59 -4.60
CA VAL A 160 0.07 -13.37 -4.55
C VAL A 160 1.22 -12.53 -4.00
N GLN A 161 2.08 -13.20 -3.23
CA GLN A 161 3.32 -12.59 -2.73
C GLN A 161 4.32 -12.33 -3.86
N SER A 162 5.07 -11.25 -3.73
CA SER A 162 6.20 -10.91 -4.59
C SER A 162 7.40 -10.45 -3.72
N PRO A 163 8.51 -11.17 -3.70
CA PRO A 163 8.70 -12.51 -4.25
C PRO A 163 8.01 -13.57 -3.37
N SER A 164 8.02 -14.82 -3.83
CA SER A 164 7.57 -15.96 -3.00
C SER A 164 8.32 -16.00 -1.66
N ALA A 165 7.67 -16.50 -0.60
CA ALA A 165 8.27 -16.62 0.73
C ALA A 165 9.65 -17.34 0.70
N LYS A 166 9.79 -18.36 -0.16
CA LYS A 166 11.06 -19.05 -0.35
C LYS A 166 12.14 -18.14 -0.94
N ALA A 167 11.80 -17.34 -1.94
CA ALA A 167 12.76 -16.45 -2.57
C ALA A 167 13.11 -15.27 -1.64
N ALA A 168 12.18 -14.84 -0.80
CA ALA A 168 12.41 -13.77 0.16
C ALA A 168 13.53 -14.11 1.17
N VAL A 169 13.67 -15.38 1.54
CA VAL A 169 14.66 -15.84 2.52
C VAL A 169 15.89 -16.51 1.90
N ASP A 170 15.99 -16.61 0.58
CA ASP A 170 17.09 -17.26 -0.14
C ASP A 170 17.96 -16.25 -0.90
N PRO A 171 19.10 -15.80 -0.34
CA PRO A 171 19.97 -14.82 -1.00
C PRO A 171 20.49 -15.26 -2.38
N ALA A 172 20.50 -16.56 -2.68
CA ALA A 172 20.90 -17.05 -4.00
C ALA A 172 19.93 -16.62 -5.12
N GLN A 173 18.71 -16.22 -4.78
CA GLN A 173 17.71 -15.73 -5.71
C GLN A 173 17.65 -14.19 -5.82
N TRP A 174 18.41 -13.47 -5.00
CA TRP A 174 18.23 -12.01 -4.89
C TRP A 174 18.79 -11.22 -6.06
N GLN A 175 19.75 -11.78 -6.84
CA GLN A 175 20.26 -11.08 -8.02
C GLN A 175 19.11 -10.72 -9.00
N ARG A 176 18.18 -11.64 -9.26
CA ARG A 176 17.04 -11.36 -10.13
C ARG A 176 16.06 -10.35 -9.53
N LEU A 177 15.96 -10.28 -8.20
CA LEU A 177 15.13 -9.29 -7.49
C LEU A 177 15.78 -7.91 -7.53
N GLU A 178 17.10 -7.85 -7.40
CA GLU A 178 17.88 -6.63 -7.58
C GLU A 178 17.77 -6.11 -9.02
N ASP A 179 17.93 -6.99 -10.02
CA ASP A 179 17.79 -6.63 -11.43
C ASP A 179 16.39 -6.06 -11.74
N TYR A 180 15.33 -6.70 -11.22
CA TYR A 180 13.95 -6.25 -11.33
C TYR A 180 13.75 -4.85 -10.72
N MET A 181 14.12 -4.68 -9.47
CA MET A 181 13.92 -3.44 -8.74
C MET A 181 14.77 -2.32 -9.32
N SER A 182 16.06 -2.59 -9.57
CA SER A 182 17.00 -1.60 -10.09
C SER A 182 16.67 -1.15 -11.50
N GLY A 183 16.24 -2.06 -12.37
CA GLY A 183 15.86 -1.71 -13.74
C GLY A 183 14.63 -0.81 -13.81
N ILE A 184 13.63 -1.00 -12.93
CA ILE A 184 12.47 -0.10 -12.83
C ILE A 184 12.89 1.25 -12.25
N LEU A 185 13.65 1.25 -11.17
CA LEU A 185 14.12 2.48 -10.52
C LEU A 185 15.00 3.32 -11.45
N ASP A 186 15.91 2.70 -12.20
CA ASP A 186 16.76 3.41 -13.15
C ASP A 186 15.95 4.07 -14.28
N ARG A 187 14.93 3.38 -14.79
CA ARG A 187 14.05 3.91 -15.85
C ARG A 187 13.22 5.10 -15.41
N PHE A 188 12.81 5.16 -14.13
CA PHE A 188 11.90 6.17 -13.60
C PHE A 188 12.52 7.01 -12.46
N ALA A 189 13.84 7.09 -12.39
CA ALA A 189 14.58 7.68 -11.27
C ALA A 189 14.21 9.16 -10.98
N ASP A 190 13.87 9.92 -12.01
CA ASP A 190 13.50 11.34 -11.96
C ASP A 190 12.07 11.62 -12.44
N ASP A 191 11.23 10.58 -12.55
CA ASP A 191 9.87 10.70 -13.05
C ASP A 191 8.94 11.35 -12.02
N GLY A 192 8.52 12.58 -12.29
CA GLY A 192 7.63 13.34 -11.41
C GLY A 192 6.20 12.81 -11.28
N ARG A 193 5.80 11.85 -12.11
CA ARG A 193 4.50 11.16 -12.01
C ARG A 193 4.47 10.15 -10.86
N ILE A 194 5.65 9.74 -10.39
CA ILE A 194 5.80 8.85 -9.24
C ILE A 194 5.95 9.68 -7.97
N LEU A 195 5.01 9.50 -7.04
CA LEU A 195 5.04 10.17 -5.75
C LEU A 195 6.21 9.70 -4.89
N MET A 196 6.30 8.40 -4.69
CA MET A 196 7.31 7.73 -3.88
C MET A 196 7.30 6.23 -4.17
N TRP A 197 8.32 5.51 -3.71
CA TRP A 197 8.44 4.07 -3.86
C TRP A 197 8.19 3.35 -2.54
N ASP A 198 7.29 2.38 -2.55
CA ASP A 198 7.12 1.43 -1.45
C ASP A 198 7.95 0.18 -1.73
N VAL A 199 8.97 0.00 -0.91
CA VAL A 199 9.97 -1.05 -1.13
C VAL A 199 9.40 -2.45 -0.87
N TYR A 200 8.56 -2.58 0.18
CA TYR A 200 8.00 -3.86 0.55
C TYR A 200 6.71 -3.65 1.36
N ASN A 201 5.59 -4.09 0.80
CA ASN A 201 4.30 -4.11 1.50
C ASN A 201 4.27 -5.23 2.53
N GLU A 202 3.89 -4.89 3.76
CA GLU A 202 3.68 -5.81 4.88
C GLU A 202 4.77 -6.88 5.03
N PRO A 203 6.06 -6.49 5.05
CA PRO A 203 7.12 -7.45 5.23
C PRO A 203 6.92 -8.23 6.53
N GLY A 204 7.23 -9.51 6.50
CA GLY A 204 7.07 -10.40 7.66
C GLY A 204 5.68 -11.00 7.82
N ASN A 205 4.72 -10.64 6.97
CA ASN A 205 3.41 -11.29 6.93
C ASN A 205 3.52 -12.78 6.60
N GLU A 206 2.42 -13.52 6.67
CA GLU A 206 2.35 -14.98 6.41
C GLU A 206 3.42 -15.78 7.19
N GLY A 207 3.73 -15.31 8.41
CA GLY A 207 4.64 -16.01 9.32
C GLY A 207 6.13 -15.84 9.05
N LEU A 208 6.55 -15.02 8.10
CA LEU A 208 7.97 -14.71 7.87
C LEU A 208 8.57 -13.90 9.03
N ILE A 209 7.79 -13.01 9.64
CA ILE A 209 8.19 -12.11 10.73
C ILE A 209 9.55 -11.46 10.42
N THR A 210 10.54 -11.59 11.28
CA THR A 210 11.89 -11.02 11.12
C THR A 210 12.71 -11.68 10.01
N ASN A 211 12.30 -12.82 9.45
CA ASN A 211 12.97 -13.44 8.31
C ASN A 211 12.84 -12.61 7.02
N ALA A 212 11.88 -11.67 6.96
CA ALA A 212 11.78 -10.71 5.85
C ALA A 212 12.83 -9.59 5.93
N LEU A 213 13.42 -9.33 7.10
CA LEU A 213 14.33 -8.21 7.34
C LEU A 213 15.57 -8.18 6.44
N PRO A 214 16.26 -9.32 6.17
CA PRO A 214 17.43 -9.31 5.30
C PRO A 214 17.12 -8.87 3.87
N LEU A 215 16.00 -9.31 3.29
CA LEU A 215 15.58 -8.87 1.96
C LEU A 215 15.16 -7.39 1.97
N LEU A 216 14.42 -6.96 3.00
CA LEU A 216 14.02 -5.56 3.14
C LEU A 216 15.24 -4.64 3.23
N ASP A 217 16.27 -5.01 4.00
CA ASP A 217 17.54 -4.26 4.05
C ASP A 217 18.25 -4.22 2.69
N ALA A 218 18.31 -5.36 2.01
CA ALA A 218 18.91 -5.44 0.67
C ALA A 218 18.17 -4.54 -0.32
N ALA A 219 16.84 -4.59 -0.34
CA ALA A 219 16.00 -3.79 -1.22
C ALA A 219 16.18 -2.28 -1.01
N PHE A 220 16.23 -1.80 0.23
CA PHE A 220 16.58 -0.40 0.50
C PHE A 220 17.98 -0.05 0.01
N ARG A 221 18.97 -0.94 0.16
CA ARG A 221 20.34 -0.70 -0.35
C ARG A 221 20.37 -0.61 -1.88
N TRP A 222 19.67 -1.50 -2.57
CA TRP A 222 19.56 -1.47 -4.03
C TRP A 222 18.93 -0.15 -4.50
N ALA A 223 17.78 0.23 -3.93
CA ALA A 223 17.12 1.48 -4.30
C ALA A 223 17.99 2.72 -4.03
N ARG A 224 18.69 2.76 -2.88
CA ARG A 224 19.60 3.86 -2.56
C ARG A 224 20.79 3.95 -3.50
N SER A 225 21.27 2.81 -4.03
CA SER A 225 22.41 2.79 -4.96
C SER A 225 22.08 3.40 -6.33
N ILE A 226 20.82 3.35 -6.74
CA ILE A 226 20.35 4.02 -7.98
C ILE A 226 20.30 5.54 -7.80
N GLY A 227 19.95 6.03 -6.61
CA GLY A 227 19.92 7.45 -6.32
C GLY A 227 18.68 8.17 -6.88
N VAL A 228 17.53 7.55 -6.75
CA VAL A 228 16.23 8.11 -7.21
C VAL A 228 15.88 9.42 -6.49
N ASP A 229 15.16 10.31 -7.19
CA ASP A 229 14.72 11.59 -6.64
C ASP A 229 13.50 11.47 -5.73
N GLN A 230 12.73 10.39 -5.86
CA GLN A 230 11.56 10.12 -5.05
C GLN A 230 11.96 9.52 -3.69
N PRO A 231 11.17 9.75 -2.61
CA PRO A 231 11.43 9.12 -1.33
C PRO A 231 11.11 7.63 -1.35
N LEU A 232 11.81 6.89 -0.49
CA LEU A 232 11.63 5.46 -0.26
C LEU A 232 10.93 5.22 1.07
N THR A 233 10.05 4.22 1.11
CA THR A 233 9.37 3.79 2.33
C THR A 233 9.15 2.27 2.36
N SER A 234 8.83 1.76 3.54
CA SER A 234 8.15 0.49 3.78
C SER A 234 7.33 0.65 5.05
N GLY A 235 6.02 0.48 4.94
CA GLY A 235 5.07 0.81 6.00
C GLY A 235 5.02 -0.21 7.13
N ILE A 236 4.88 0.28 8.38
CA ILE A 236 4.54 -0.59 9.51
C ILE A 236 3.06 -0.97 9.42
N TRP A 237 2.74 -2.21 9.70
CA TRP A 237 1.37 -2.72 9.61
C TRP A 237 0.95 -3.52 10.85
N GLU A 238 1.89 -4.12 11.57
CA GLU A 238 1.66 -4.89 12.78
C GLU A 238 2.57 -4.36 13.91
N ILE A 239 2.01 -4.04 15.07
CA ILE A 239 2.74 -3.42 16.19
C ILE A 239 2.96 -4.35 17.38
N THR A 240 2.71 -5.66 17.24
CA THR A 240 3.01 -6.64 18.27
C THR A 240 4.52 -6.78 18.50
N SER A 241 4.89 -7.32 19.65
CA SER A 241 6.30 -7.43 20.06
C SER A 241 7.16 -8.27 19.10
N SER A 242 6.58 -9.23 18.38
CA SER A 242 7.28 -10.03 17.38
C SER A 242 7.74 -9.23 16.17
N PHE A 243 7.09 -8.10 15.87
CA PHE A 243 7.43 -7.20 14.77
C PHE A 243 8.32 -6.03 15.20
N HIS A 244 8.68 -5.91 16.47
CA HIS A 244 9.42 -4.75 16.97
C HIS A 244 10.72 -4.47 16.19
N GLU A 245 11.52 -5.49 15.89
CA GLU A 245 12.78 -5.33 15.17
C GLU A 245 12.53 -4.90 13.71
N LEU A 246 11.53 -5.49 13.06
CA LEU A 246 11.12 -5.15 11.70
C LEU A 246 10.60 -3.71 11.64
N ASN A 247 9.68 -3.34 12.54
CA ASN A 247 9.14 -1.98 12.62
C ASN A 247 10.24 -0.94 12.88
N ARG A 248 11.17 -1.27 13.78
CA ARG A 248 12.32 -0.42 14.04
C ARG A 248 13.14 -0.17 12.77
N PHE A 249 13.37 -1.21 11.98
CA PHE A 249 14.06 -1.09 10.70
C PHE A 249 13.29 -0.21 9.72
N GLN A 250 12.00 -0.49 9.49
CA GLN A 250 11.13 0.26 8.57
C GLN A 250 11.12 1.76 8.92
N LEU A 251 10.91 2.10 10.19
CA LEU A 251 10.90 3.48 10.67
C LEU A 251 12.25 4.19 10.53
N LEU A 252 13.39 3.48 10.61
CA LEU A 252 14.73 4.04 10.46
C LEU A 252 15.24 4.06 9.02
N ALA A 253 14.68 3.25 8.13
CA ALA A 253 15.10 3.19 6.73
C ALA A 253 14.27 4.11 5.82
N SER A 254 13.00 4.36 6.16
CA SER A 254 12.06 5.13 5.36
C SER A 254 12.33 6.64 5.42
N ASP A 255 12.20 7.32 4.28
CA ASP A 255 12.28 8.78 4.18
C ASP A 255 11.02 9.44 4.73
N ILE A 256 9.88 8.92 4.32
CA ILE A 256 8.52 9.24 4.78
C ILE A 256 8.03 8.05 5.59
N ILE A 257 7.44 8.28 6.74
CA ILE A 257 6.85 7.19 7.53
C ILE A 257 5.54 6.79 6.90
N THR A 258 5.39 5.49 6.61
CA THR A 258 4.11 4.93 6.18
C THR A 258 3.64 3.87 7.17
N PHE A 259 2.32 3.69 7.24
CA PHE A 259 1.69 2.73 8.14
C PHE A 259 0.33 2.29 7.62
N HIS A 260 -0.15 1.13 8.08
CA HIS A 260 -1.51 0.64 7.85
C HIS A 260 -2.35 0.79 9.11
N HIS A 261 -3.64 1.03 8.93
CA HIS A 261 -4.56 1.20 10.05
C HIS A 261 -6.00 0.82 9.71
N TYR A 262 -6.47 -0.27 10.29
CA TYR A 262 -7.83 -0.78 10.05
C TYR A 262 -8.69 -0.84 11.33
N LEU A 263 -8.25 -0.20 12.44
CA LEU A 263 -8.97 -0.15 13.70
C LEU A 263 -9.81 1.14 13.81
N ASP A 264 -10.42 1.37 14.98
CA ASP A 264 -11.20 2.57 15.23
C ASP A 264 -10.39 3.87 15.27
N VAL A 265 -11.07 4.99 15.19
CA VAL A 265 -10.46 6.32 15.11
C VAL A 265 -9.62 6.69 16.35
N SER A 266 -9.98 6.20 17.53
CA SER A 266 -9.23 6.49 18.76
C SER A 266 -7.85 5.84 18.72
N HIS A 267 -7.76 4.64 18.16
CA HIS A 267 -6.49 3.97 17.92
C HIS A 267 -5.66 4.69 16.84
N LEU A 268 -6.31 5.17 15.77
CA LEU A 268 -5.64 5.98 14.74
C LEU A 268 -4.99 7.23 15.34
N GLU A 269 -5.73 7.99 16.14
CA GLU A 269 -5.20 9.19 16.79
C GLU A 269 -4.02 8.88 17.73
N TRP A 270 -4.11 7.77 18.46
CA TRP A 270 -3.00 7.30 19.30
C TRP A 270 -1.76 6.95 18.46
N LEU A 271 -1.94 6.24 17.35
CA LEU A 271 -0.85 5.85 16.47
C LEU A 271 -0.18 7.07 15.82
N ILE A 272 -0.96 8.01 15.28
CA ILE A 272 -0.45 9.27 14.73
C ILE A 272 0.37 10.04 15.78
N ARG A 273 -0.17 10.23 16.99
CA ARG A 273 0.56 10.89 18.07
C ARG A 273 1.88 10.19 18.42
N SER A 274 1.87 8.87 18.39
CA SER A 274 3.05 8.05 18.70
C SER A 274 4.14 8.18 17.62
N LEU A 275 3.75 8.12 16.33
CA LEU A 275 4.67 8.23 15.20
C LEU A 275 5.19 9.67 15.00
N ARG A 276 4.38 10.68 15.33
CA ARG A 276 4.76 12.10 15.20
C ARG A 276 6.03 12.46 15.99
N LEU A 277 6.33 11.74 17.07
CA LEU A 277 7.56 11.90 17.85
C LEU A 277 8.84 11.62 17.04
N LEU A 278 8.71 10.93 15.90
CA LEU A 278 9.83 10.66 15.00
C LEU A 278 10.19 11.86 14.14
N GLY A 279 9.34 12.91 14.09
CA GLY A 279 9.61 14.18 13.41
C GLY A 279 9.72 14.05 11.89
N ARG A 280 8.94 13.17 11.27
CA ARG A 280 8.87 12.98 9.81
C ARG A 280 7.44 13.04 9.33
N PRO A 281 7.19 13.45 8.06
CA PRO A 281 5.88 13.33 7.44
C PRO A 281 5.39 11.88 7.44
N MET A 282 4.07 11.73 7.44
CA MET A 282 3.40 10.43 7.53
C MET A 282 2.34 10.25 6.46
N ILE A 283 2.21 9.02 5.96
CA ILE A 283 1.12 8.60 5.08
C ILE A 283 0.58 7.26 5.59
N CYS A 284 -0.71 7.19 5.86
CA CYS A 284 -1.40 5.92 6.07
C CYS A 284 -1.66 5.29 4.70
N THR A 285 -0.89 4.27 4.36
CA THR A 285 -0.93 3.65 3.03
C THR A 285 -2.04 2.63 2.86
N GLU A 286 -2.68 2.22 3.96
CA GLU A 286 -3.90 1.41 3.92
C GLU A 286 -4.80 1.72 5.11
N TYR A 287 -6.07 1.95 4.84
CA TYR A 287 -7.13 2.07 5.84
C TYR A 287 -8.48 1.78 5.19
N MET A 288 -9.54 1.91 5.93
CA MET A 288 -10.94 1.75 5.58
C MET A 288 -11.35 0.27 5.50
N ALA A 289 -12.02 -0.15 6.55
CA ALA A 289 -12.66 -1.46 6.70
C ALA A 289 -13.93 -1.24 7.52
N ARG A 290 -15.08 -1.09 6.85
CA ARG A 290 -16.30 -0.56 7.47
C ARG A 290 -16.73 -1.37 8.70
N SER A 291 -16.77 -2.70 8.60
CA SER A 291 -17.14 -3.57 9.74
C SER A 291 -16.15 -3.54 10.90
N HIS A 292 -14.95 -2.95 10.72
CA HIS A 292 -13.96 -2.74 11.78
C HIS A 292 -13.97 -1.31 12.33
N SER A 293 -15.02 -0.53 12.05
CA SER A 293 -15.15 0.88 12.46
C SER A 293 -14.08 1.80 11.88
N SER A 294 -13.38 1.38 10.83
CA SER A 294 -12.49 2.22 10.03
C SER A 294 -13.24 2.68 8.79
N THR A 295 -13.86 3.86 8.86
CA THR A 295 -14.72 4.43 7.81
C THR A 295 -14.17 5.76 7.29
N PHE A 296 -14.66 6.21 6.14
CA PHE A 296 -14.30 7.53 5.63
C PHE A 296 -14.73 8.64 6.56
N GLU A 297 -15.96 8.57 7.12
CA GLU A 297 -16.51 9.59 7.99
C GLU A 297 -15.71 9.77 9.28
N SER A 298 -15.20 8.70 9.85
CA SER A 298 -14.43 8.73 11.09
C SER A 298 -12.95 9.05 10.88
N HIS A 299 -12.33 8.57 9.81
CA HIS A 299 -10.88 8.62 9.63
C HIS A 299 -10.42 9.80 8.75
N LEU A 300 -11.11 10.08 7.65
CA LEU A 300 -10.68 11.07 6.67
C LEU A 300 -10.50 12.48 7.27
N PRO A 301 -11.42 12.96 8.14
CA PRO A 301 -11.22 14.25 8.81
C PRO A 301 -10.01 14.29 9.74
N VAL A 302 -9.68 13.16 10.40
CA VAL A 302 -8.50 13.08 11.28
C VAL A 302 -7.22 13.15 10.45
N PHE A 303 -7.12 12.38 9.36
CA PHE A 303 -5.97 12.46 8.46
C PHE A 303 -5.75 13.87 7.93
N GLN A 304 -6.82 14.53 7.49
CA GLN A 304 -6.77 15.90 6.98
C GLN A 304 -6.34 16.90 8.07
N ALA A 305 -6.93 16.83 9.26
CA ALA A 305 -6.64 17.74 10.37
C ALA A 305 -5.20 17.59 10.90
N GLU A 306 -4.67 16.37 10.86
CA GLU A 306 -3.33 16.03 11.33
C GLU A 306 -2.26 16.15 10.21
N ASP A 307 -2.64 16.56 9.00
CA ASP A 307 -1.75 16.63 7.82
C ASP A 307 -1.02 15.28 7.59
N VAL A 308 -1.77 14.20 7.65
CA VAL A 308 -1.31 12.84 7.37
C VAL A 308 -1.91 12.42 6.05
N GLY A 309 -1.10 12.02 5.08
CA GLY A 309 -1.60 11.44 3.83
C GLY A 309 -2.36 10.13 4.09
N CYS A 310 -3.31 9.78 3.23
CA CYS A 310 -4.07 8.54 3.41
C CYS A 310 -4.52 7.92 2.09
N LEU A 311 -4.39 6.59 2.02
CA LEU A 311 -4.79 5.79 0.87
C LEU A 311 -5.68 4.65 1.39
N ASN A 312 -6.97 4.66 1.06
CA ASN A 312 -7.86 3.56 1.44
C ASN A 312 -7.59 2.31 0.59
N TRP A 313 -8.01 1.15 1.10
CA TRP A 313 -8.03 -0.06 0.29
C TRP A 313 -9.32 -0.12 -0.53
N GLY A 314 -9.19 -0.47 -1.83
CA GLY A 314 -10.33 -0.64 -2.73
C GLY A 314 -10.83 0.65 -3.38
N LEU A 315 -11.23 0.54 -4.65
CA LEU A 315 -11.87 1.60 -5.42
C LEU A 315 -13.14 1.09 -6.11
N VAL A 316 -12.98 0.16 -7.04
CA VAL A 316 -14.08 -0.45 -7.80
C VAL A 316 -14.14 -1.93 -7.48
N THR A 317 -15.30 -2.42 -7.12
CA THR A 317 -15.47 -3.85 -6.85
C THR A 317 -15.22 -4.70 -8.08
N GLY A 318 -14.44 -5.76 -7.92
CA GLY A 318 -14.02 -6.60 -9.03
C GLY A 318 -13.66 -8.02 -8.60
N LYS A 319 -12.75 -8.63 -9.36
CA LYS A 319 -12.29 -10.00 -9.12
C LYS A 319 -11.55 -10.20 -7.79
N THR A 320 -11.00 -9.15 -7.19
CA THR A 320 -10.42 -9.19 -5.84
C THR A 320 -11.45 -9.42 -4.76
N GLN A 321 -12.72 -9.07 -5.02
CA GLN A 321 -13.86 -9.24 -4.11
C GLN A 321 -13.64 -8.56 -2.75
N THR A 322 -12.98 -7.40 -2.74
CA THR A 322 -12.66 -6.64 -1.53
C THR A 322 -13.87 -5.99 -0.85
N ARG A 323 -15.06 -6.15 -1.43
CA ARG A 323 -16.34 -5.88 -0.75
C ARG A 323 -16.66 -6.88 0.37
N HIS A 324 -16.09 -8.08 0.34
CA HIS A 324 -16.16 -9.06 1.41
C HIS A 324 -15.08 -8.81 2.46
N GLY A 325 -15.35 -9.16 3.72
CA GLY A 325 -14.36 -9.09 4.80
C GLY A 325 -13.30 -10.19 4.71
N TRP A 326 -12.19 -10.01 5.43
CA TRP A 326 -11.08 -10.97 5.42
C TRP A 326 -11.46 -12.39 5.82
N GLU A 327 -12.42 -12.54 6.73
CA GLU A 327 -12.88 -13.85 7.23
C GLU A 327 -14.11 -14.39 6.48
N SER A 328 -14.47 -13.73 5.37
CA SER A 328 -15.63 -14.14 4.60
C SER A 328 -15.43 -15.56 4.04
N PRO A 329 -16.35 -16.50 4.27
CA PRO A 329 -16.16 -17.86 3.83
C PRO A 329 -16.40 -18.00 2.31
N ARG A 330 -15.94 -19.12 1.76
CA ARG A 330 -16.26 -19.49 0.38
C ARG A 330 -17.78 -19.48 0.15
N ASP A 331 -18.17 -19.00 -1.02
CA ASP A 331 -19.56 -18.90 -1.47
C ASP A 331 -20.45 -18.01 -0.56
N ALA A 332 -19.83 -17.08 0.20
CA ALA A 332 -20.58 -16.08 0.91
C ALA A 332 -21.41 -15.23 -0.05
N GLU A 333 -22.63 -14.93 0.32
CA GLU A 333 -23.46 -13.94 -0.36
C GLU A 333 -22.83 -12.55 -0.24
N ASP A 334 -23.16 -11.63 -1.16
CA ASP A 334 -22.70 -10.27 -1.07
C ASP A 334 -23.16 -9.63 0.26
N PRO A 335 -22.25 -9.01 1.02
CA PRO A 335 -22.58 -8.42 2.31
C PRO A 335 -23.48 -7.19 2.15
N ASP A 336 -24.39 -6.97 3.11
CA ASP A 336 -25.20 -5.75 3.17
C ASP A 336 -24.31 -4.52 3.32
N GLU A 337 -23.26 -4.59 4.16
CA GLU A 337 -22.23 -3.58 4.32
C GLU A 337 -20.95 -4.04 3.64
N TRP A 338 -20.52 -3.31 2.61
CA TRP A 338 -19.27 -3.59 1.90
C TRP A 338 -18.04 -3.27 2.75
N PHE A 339 -17.03 -4.13 2.65
CA PHE A 339 -15.85 -3.99 3.49
C PHE A 339 -14.95 -2.82 3.07
N HIS A 340 -14.58 -2.72 1.78
CA HIS A 340 -13.64 -1.71 1.30
C HIS A 340 -14.15 -0.86 0.12
N ASP A 341 -14.71 -1.47 -0.93
CA ASP A 341 -14.89 -0.80 -2.22
C ASP A 341 -15.84 0.41 -2.15
N ILE A 342 -15.58 1.42 -3.00
CA ILE A 342 -16.32 2.69 -3.09
C ILE A 342 -17.36 2.64 -4.21
N PHE A 343 -16.98 2.03 -5.34
CA PHE A 343 -17.81 1.95 -6.52
C PHE A 343 -18.18 0.51 -6.88
N ARG A 344 -19.37 0.34 -7.43
CA ARG A 344 -19.85 -0.92 -8.00
C ARG A 344 -19.15 -1.23 -9.31
N ALA A 345 -19.29 -2.46 -9.82
CA ALA A 345 -18.73 -2.89 -11.09
C ALA A 345 -19.31 -2.12 -12.32
N ASP A 346 -20.49 -1.54 -12.18
CA ASP A 346 -21.09 -0.64 -13.17
C ASP A 346 -20.70 0.83 -13.00
N HIS A 347 -19.77 1.09 -12.08
CA HIS A 347 -19.22 2.40 -11.74
C HIS A 347 -20.16 3.34 -10.95
N GLU A 348 -21.32 2.85 -10.55
CA GLU A 348 -22.17 3.59 -9.63
C GLU A 348 -21.61 3.54 -8.19
N PRO A 349 -21.82 4.57 -7.37
CA PRO A 349 -21.44 4.53 -5.97
C PRO A 349 -22.04 3.34 -5.23
N TYR A 350 -21.24 2.70 -4.35
CA TYR A 350 -21.79 1.79 -3.36
C TYR A 350 -22.75 2.53 -2.43
N ASP A 351 -22.31 3.65 -1.89
CA ASP A 351 -23.08 4.58 -1.10
C ASP A 351 -22.88 6.02 -1.63
N VAL A 352 -23.98 6.67 -2.00
CA VAL A 352 -23.95 8.01 -2.60
C VAL A 352 -23.55 9.07 -1.57
N ASP A 353 -24.00 8.92 -0.33
CA ASP A 353 -23.71 9.88 0.74
C ASP A 353 -22.23 9.79 1.15
N GLU A 354 -21.66 8.58 1.20
CA GLU A 354 -20.23 8.36 1.44
C GLU A 354 -19.36 8.97 0.33
N VAL A 355 -19.70 8.74 -0.93
CA VAL A 355 -18.96 9.32 -2.07
C VAL A 355 -19.01 10.86 -2.03
N GLU A 356 -20.17 11.44 -1.70
CA GLU A 356 -20.28 12.89 -1.56
C GLU A 356 -19.50 13.41 -0.34
N PHE A 357 -19.44 12.64 0.74
CA PHE A 357 -18.61 12.97 1.90
C PHE A 357 -17.13 12.99 1.55
N ILE A 358 -16.62 11.96 0.84
CA ILE A 358 -15.25 11.90 0.37
C ILE A 358 -14.94 13.12 -0.49
N ARG A 359 -15.79 13.41 -1.49
CA ARG A 359 -15.62 14.54 -2.41
C ARG A 359 -15.53 15.88 -1.68
N ARG A 360 -16.42 16.14 -0.72
CA ARG A 360 -16.43 17.38 0.06
C ARG A 360 -15.17 17.50 0.91
N THR A 361 -14.74 16.41 1.55
CA THR A 361 -13.55 16.42 2.40
C THR A 361 -12.29 16.64 1.58
N CYS A 362 -12.15 15.97 0.45
CA CYS A 362 -11.00 16.16 -0.45
C CYS A 362 -10.95 17.58 -1.06
N ALA A 363 -12.11 18.18 -1.35
CA ALA A 363 -12.19 19.53 -1.90
C ALA A 363 -11.96 20.63 -0.84
N ALA A 364 -12.09 20.34 0.44
CA ALA A 364 -11.85 21.28 1.51
C ALA A 364 -10.35 21.61 1.58
N THR A 365 -9.98 22.80 1.13
CA THR A 365 -8.63 23.31 1.27
C THR A 365 -8.30 23.49 2.74
N VAL A 366 -7.39 22.67 3.27
CA VAL A 366 -6.78 22.95 4.58
C VAL A 366 -5.96 24.23 4.42
N PRO A 367 -6.19 25.29 5.22
CA PRO A 367 -5.32 26.45 5.17
C PRO A 367 -3.90 26.02 5.48
N TYR A 368 -2.98 26.32 4.56
CA TYR A 368 -1.55 26.07 4.69
C TYR A 368 -1.09 26.57 6.06
N ARG A 369 -0.85 25.68 7.01
CA ARG A 369 -0.24 26.06 8.30
C ARG A 369 1.26 26.22 8.05
N ARG A 370 1.72 27.49 8.08
CA ARG A 370 3.14 27.88 8.07
C ARG A 370 3.84 27.41 9.34
#